data_19842d438fd5f1c7139b567386c514ef
#
_entry.id   19842d438fd5f1c7139b567386c514ef
#
_cell.length_a   1.000
_cell.length_b   1.000
_cell.length_c   1.000
_cell.angle_alpha   90.00
_cell.angle_beta   90.00
_cell.angle_gamma   90.00
#
_symmetry.space_group_name_H-M   'P 1'
#
loop_
_entity.id
_entity.type
_entity.pdbx_description
1 polymer ?
#
loop_
_entity_poly.entity_id
_entity_poly.type
_entity_poly.pdbx_seq_one_letter_code
_entity_poly.pdbx_strand_id
1 'polypeptide(L)'
;MSHMDDQHDLFRPRGLHGVDHRIVSALRACGSDPRVAGAARALSWAGEHGAVWVAAGLAGAVVDRPRRGAWLRGTALTAGAHAASSVVKRVVRRPRPAHVEPLVGTVGRHSFPSSHATSAAAAAVAFGALGARAVPPLAAAVCVSRLVAGVHYPSDVAAGAALGALTARLGARWMTGGTA
;
A
#
# COMPACT_ATOMS: atom_id res chain seq x y z
N MET A 1 -15.21 -19.34 41.74
CA MET A 1 -14.82 -18.15 41.02
C MET A 1 -13.91 -18.54 39.84
N SER A 2 -14.36 -19.46 38.96
CA SER A 2 -13.49 -20.04 37.89
C SER A 2 -14.24 -20.36 36.60
N HIS A 3 -15.30 -19.63 36.24
CA HIS A 3 -16.11 -19.93 35.05
C HIS A 3 -16.30 -18.72 34.10
N MET A 4 -15.65 -17.58 34.38
CA MET A 4 -15.76 -16.38 33.52
C MET A 4 -14.58 -16.18 32.56
N ASP A 5 -13.44 -16.86 32.74
CA ASP A 5 -12.27 -16.71 31.88
C ASP A 5 -12.32 -17.58 30.62
N ASP A 6 -13.14 -18.60 30.55
CA ASP A 6 -13.20 -19.56 29.44
C ASP A 6 -14.04 -19.07 28.25
N GLN A 7 -14.87 -18.05 28.44
CA GLN A 7 -15.71 -17.50 27.36
C GLN A 7 -14.99 -16.50 26.46
N HIS A 8 -13.90 -15.88 26.92
CA HIS A 8 -13.12 -14.93 26.11
C HIS A 8 -12.24 -15.59 25.04
N ASP A 9 -11.91 -16.87 25.19
CA ASP A 9 -11.03 -17.59 24.24
C ASP A 9 -11.78 -18.15 23.02
N LEU A 10 -13.10 -18.24 23.06
CA LEU A 10 -13.93 -18.74 21.94
C LEU A 10 -14.08 -17.72 20.79
N PHE A 11 -13.80 -16.44 21.04
CA PHE A 11 -13.89 -15.36 20.04
C PHE A 11 -12.54 -14.94 19.43
N ARG A 12 -11.44 -15.63 19.72
CA ARG A 12 -10.18 -15.37 19.02
C ARG A 12 -10.28 -15.86 17.57
N PRO A 13 -10.25 -14.96 16.59
CA PRO A 13 -10.27 -15.36 15.17
C PRO A 13 -9.06 -16.26 14.91
N ARG A 14 -9.33 -17.52 14.58
CA ARG A 14 -8.29 -18.52 14.25
C ARG A 14 -7.89 -18.38 12.79
N GLY A 15 -6.62 -18.65 12.44
CA GLY A 15 -6.11 -18.56 11.10
C GLY A 15 -5.64 -17.15 10.68
N LEU A 16 -5.60 -16.87 9.38
CA LEU A 16 -5.08 -15.62 8.80
C LEU A 16 -5.76 -14.37 9.37
N HIS A 17 -7.07 -14.43 9.65
CA HIS A 17 -7.78 -13.30 10.27
C HIS A 17 -7.25 -12.97 11.67
N GLY A 18 -6.94 -13.98 12.49
CA GLY A 18 -6.38 -13.75 13.82
C GLY A 18 -4.98 -13.14 13.77
N VAL A 19 -4.17 -13.53 12.80
CA VAL A 19 -2.84 -12.94 12.57
C VAL A 19 -2.98 -11.48 12.12
N ASP A 20 -3.83 -11.20 11.16
CA ASP A 20 -4.13 -9.85 10.66
C ASP A 20 -4.52 -8.91 11.81
N HIS A 21 -5.45 -9.34 12.68
CA HIS A 21 -5.93 -8.53 13.82
C HIS A 21 -4.80 -8.23 14.82
N ARG A 22 -4.01 -9.24 15.22
CA ARG A 22 -2.90 -9.05 16.17
C ARG A 22 -1.84 -8.10 15.65
N ILE A 23 -1.44 -8.24 14.38
CA ILE A 23 -0.42 -7.39 13.78
C ILE A 23 -0.91 -5.95 13.68
N VAL A 24 -2.16 -5.72 13.23
CA VAL A 24 -2.74 -4.37 13.18
C VAL A 24 -2.78 -3.74 14.57
N SER A 25 -3.25 -4.47 15.59
CA SER A 25 -3.29 -3.95 16.96
C SER A 25 -1.90 -3.56 17.47
N ALA A 26 -0.89 -4.41 17.25
CA ALA A 26 0.48 -4.14 17.66
C ALA A 26 1.08 -2.92 16.95
N LEU A 27 0.93 -2.84 15.62
CA LEU A 27 1.46 -1.72 14.83
C LEU A 27 0.69 -0.43 15.10
N ARG A 28 -0.63 -0.50 15.31
CA ARG A 28 -1.42 0.67 15.69
C ARG A 28 -1.01 1.22 17.06
N ALA A 29 -0.61 0.35 18.00
CA ALA A 29 -0.08 0.78 19.29
C ALA A 29 1.21 1.62 19.15
N CYS A 30 2.06 1.36 18.15
CA CYS A 30 3.21 2.22 17.85
C CYS A 30 2.79 3.66 17.50
N GLY A 31 1.59 3.84 16.96
CA GLY A 31 1.01 5.14 16.64
C GLY A 31 0.53 5.93 17.88
N SER A 32 0.76 5.45 19.11
CA SER A 32 0.59 6.24 20.34
C SER A 32 1.71 7.28 20.48
N ASP A 33 2.89 7.02 19.91
CA ASP A 33 3.96 8.02 19.83
C ASP A 33 3.56 9.12 18.81
N PRO A 34 3.55 10.41 19.20
CA PRO A 34 3.16 11.51 18.31
C PRO A 34 4.02 11.63 17.05
N ARG A 35 5.32 11.26 17.12
CA ARG A 35 6.23 11.30 15.98
C ARG A 35 5.89 10.21 14.97
N VAL A 36 5.64 9.00 15.45
CA VAL A 36 5.21 7.87 14.62
C VAL A 36 3.85 8.15 13.98
N ALA A 37 2.90 8.67 14.76
CA ALA A 37 1.60 9.08 14.26
C ALA A 37 1.71 10.19 13.19
N GLY A 38 2.55 11.20 13.42
CA GLY A 38 2.83 12.28 12.47
C GLY A 38 3.41 11.75 11.16
N ALA A 39 4.42 10.89 11.23
CA ALA A 39 5.03 10.26 10.06
C ALA A 39 4.02 9.38 9.29
N ALA A 40 3.22 8.58 9.99
CA ALA A 40 2.21 7.73 9.36
C ALA A 40 1.12 8.57 8.65
N ARG A 41 0.70 9.69 9.24
CA ARG A 41 -0.24 10.63 8.60
C ARG A 41 0.36 11.27 7.35
N ALA A 42 1.60 11.77 7.43
CA ALA A 42 2.28 12.41 6.31
C ALA A 42 2.47 11.44 5.14
N LEU A 43 2.93 10.21 5.40
CA LEU A 43 3.06 9.17 4.38
C LEU A 43 1.71 8.74 3.79
N SER A 44 0.66 8.68 4.61
CA SER A 44 -0.68 8.38 4.15
C SER A 44 -1.21 9.46 3.21
N TRP A 45 -1.04 10.72 3.58
CA TRP A 45 -1.46 11.86 2.75
C TRP A 45 -0.65 11.93 1.45
N ALA A 46 0.68 11.82 1.51
CA ALA A 46 1.52 11.85 0.32
C ALA A 46 1.18 10.71 -0.67
N GLY A 47 0.86 9.52 -0.16
CA GLY A 47 0.46 8.36 -0.97
C GLY A 47 -0.99 8.39 -1.45
N GLU A 48 -1.79 9.40 -1.08
CA GLU A 48 -3.20 9.45 -1.45
C GLU A 48 -3.37 9.53 -2.97
N HIS A 49 -4.28 8.69 -3.49
CA HIS A 49 -4.52 8.54 -4.94
C HIS A 49 -3.25 8.21 -5.77
N GLY A 50 -2.14 7.84 -5.14
CA GLY A 50 -0.86 7.60 -5.82
C GLY A 50 -0.16 8.87 -6.31
N ALA A 51 -0.59 10.06 -5.85
CA ALA A 51 -0.13 11.35 -6.36
C ALA A 51 1.39 11.53 -6.27
N VAL A 52 2.01 11.11 -5.15
CA VAL A 52 3.47 11.18 -4.98
C VAL A 52 4.22 10.38 -6.05
N TRP A 53 3.67 9.24 -6.45
CA TRP A 53 4.30 8.39 -7.47
C TRP A 53 4.14 8.96 -8.87
N VAL A 54 2.98 9.55 -9.18
CA VAL A 54 2.77 10.27 -10.43
C VAL A 54 3.73 11.46 -10.53
N ALA A 55 3.84 12.26 -9.47
CA ALA A 55 4.78 13.38 -9.40
C ALA A 55 6.23 12.92 -9.57
N ALA A 56 6.65 11.85 -8.89
CA ALA A 56 8.00 11.29 -9.01
C ALA A 56 8.29 10.79 -10.43
N GLY A 57 7.33 10.11 -11.07
CA GLY A 57 7.48 9.65 -12.45
C GLY A 57 7.56 10.78 -13.45
N LEU A 58 6.76 11.83 -13.30
CA LEU A 58 6.82 13.03 -14.14
C LEU A 58 8.14 13.80 -13.92
N ALA A 59 8.60 13.95 -12.69
CA ALA A 59 9.89 14.55 -12.38
C ALA A 59 11.04 13.75 -13.02
N GLY A 60 11.01 12.40 -12.92
CA GLY A 60 11.95 11.54 -13.61
C GLY A 60 11.95 11.74 -15.13
N ALA A 61 10.76 11.87 -15.73
CA ALA A 61 10.62 12.12 -17.16
C ALA A 61 11.17 13.51 -17.62
N VAL A 62 11.17 14.49 -16.74
CA VAL A 62 11.75 15.82 -17.00
C VAL A 62 13.27 15.80 -16.85
N VAL A 63 13.78 15.16 -15.80
CA VAL A 63 15.20 15.16 -15.45
C VAL A 63 15.99 14.18 -16.32
N ASP A 64 15.48 12.98 -16.52
CA ASP A 64 16.12 11.92 -17.30
C ASP A 64 15.55 11.86 -18.73
N ARG A 65 15.86 12.90 -19.49
CA ARG A 65 15.35 13.07 -20.86
C ARG A 65 15.62 11.88 -21.79
N PRO A 66 16.80 11.22 -21.76
CA PRO A 66 17.05 10.04 -22.60
C PRO A 66 16.08 8.88 -22.33
N ARG A 67 15.63 8.71 -21.06
CA ARG A 67 14.68 7.66 -20.67
C ARG A 67 13.27 8.18 -20.40
N ARG A 68 12.93 9.39 -20.89
CA ARG A 68 11.63 10.03 -20.68
C ARG A 68 10.45 9.11 -20.97
N GLY A 69 10.50 8.39 -22.09
CA GLY A 69 9.44 7.45 -22.47
C GLY A 69 9.26 6.33 -21.46
N ALA A 70 10.35 5.78 -20.91
CA ALA A 70 10.30 4.76 -19.88
C ALA A 70 9.68 5.29 -18.58
N TRP A 71 10.04 6.51 -18.15
CA TRP A 71 9.45 7.15 -16.97
C TRP A 71 7.95 7.37 -17.14
N LEU A 72 7.49 7.87 -18.29
CA LEU A 72 6.07 8.08 -18.56
C LEU A 72 5.29 6.77 -18.60
N ARG A 73 5.83 5.71 -19.21
CA ARG A 73 5.21 4.39 -19.22
C ARG A 73 5.20 3.76 -17.84
N GLY A 74 6.27 3.90 -17.04
CA GLY A 74 6.30 3.47 -15.64
C GLY A 74 5.25 4.19 -14.78
N THR A 75 5.05 5.48 -15.02
CA THR A 75 3.98 6.28 -14.38
C THR A 75 2.60 5.74 -14.76
N ALA A 76 2.38 5.45 -16.04
CA ALA A 76 1.12 4.87 -16.53
C ALA A 76 0.85 3.48 -15.92
N LEU A 77 1.87 2.61 -15.80
CA LEU A 77 1.75 1.32 -15.09
C LEU A 77 1.37 1.50 -13.62
N THR A 78 1.96 2.47 -12.94
CA THR A 78 1.67 2.78 -11.54
C THR A 78 0.23 3.28 -11.36
N ALA A 79 -0.22 4.18 -12.22
CA ALA A 79 -1.61 4.67 -12.23
C ALA A 79 -2.60 3.56 -12.59
N GLY A 80 -2.27 2.72 -13.57
CA GLY A 80 -3.07 1.56 -13.97
C GLY A 80 -3.22 0.53 -12.85
N ALA A 81 -2.13 0.24 -12.13
CA ALA A 81 -2.17 -0.63 -10.95
C ALA A 81 -3.09 -0.07 -9.85
N HIS A 82 -3.01 1.25 -9.60
CA HIS A 82 -3.92 1.92 -8.66
C HIS A 82 -5.38 1.77 -9.08
N ALA A 83 -5.68 2.01 -10.35
CA ALA A 83 -7.03 1.85 -10.89
C ALA A 83 -7.52 0.40 -10.78
N ALA A 84 -6.68 -0.58 -11.11
CA ALA A 84 -7.00 -2.00 -10.97
C ALA A 84 -7.32 -2.36 -9.51
N SER A 85 -6.54 -1.85 -8.53
CA SER A 85 -6.85 -2.05 -7.11
C SER A 85 -8.22 -1.52 -6.73
N SER A 86 -8.64 -0.40 -7.32
CA SER A 86 -9.95 0.21 -7.07
C SER A 86 -11.10 -0.64 -7.64
N VAL A 87 -10.88 -1.32 -8.75
CA VAL A 87 -11.84 -2.28 -9.31
C VAL A 87 -11.97 -3.50 -8.39
N VAL A 88 -10.83 -4.13 -8.01
CA VAL A 88 -10.82 -5.29 -7.10
C VAL A 88 -11.52 -4.95 -5.77
N LYS A 89 -11.31 -3.74 -5.25
CA LYS A 89 -11.96 -3.25 -4.03
C LYS A 89 -13.48 -3.24 -4.10
N ARG A 90 -14.06 -2.93 -5.26
CA ARG A 90 -15.51 -2.94 -5.49
C ARG A 90 -16.09 -4.36 -5.54
N VAL A 91 -15.27 -5.34 -5.90
CA VAL A 91 -15.66 -6.75 -5.97
C VAL A 91 -15.54 -7.43 -4.60
N VAL A 92 -14.38 -7.33 -3.95
CA VAL A 92 -14.07 -8.06 -2.70
C VAL A 92 -14.80 -7.48 -1.49
N ARG A 93 -14.96 -6.16 -1.43
CA ARG A 93 -15.73 -5.43 -0.41
C ARG A 93 -15.38 -5.76 1.04
N ARG A 94 -14.12 -6.12 1.33
CA ARG A 94 -13.68 -6.41 2.69
C ARG A 94 -13.80 -5.18 3.58
N PRO A 95 -14.41 -5.26 4.79
CA PRO A 95 -14.47 -4.14 5.72
C PRO A 95 -13.08 -3.81 6.27
N ARG A 96 -12.89 -2.56 6.73
CA ARG A 96 -11.65 -2.11 7.39
C ARG A 96 -11.57 -2.62 8.82
N PRO A 97 -10.37 -2.59 9.45
CA PRO A 97 -10.21 -2.90 10.86
C PRO A 97 -11.10 -2.00 11.72
N ALA A 98 -12.11 -2.60 12.37
CA ALA A 98 -13.04 -1.88 13.25
C ALA A 98 -12.66 -2.00 14.75
N HIS A 99 -11.68 -2.85 15.06
CA HIS A 99 -11.22 -3.12 16.43
C HIS A 99 -10.10 -2.17 16.89
N VAL A 100 -9.66 -1.28 16.03
CA VAL A 100 -8.67 -0.23 16.34
C VAL A 100 -9.17 1.12 15.82
N GLU A 101 -8.88 2.19 16.55
CA GLU A 101 -9.19 3.54 16.10
C GLU A 101 -8.19 4.00 15.03
N PRO A 102 -8.63 4.42 13.82
CA PRO A 102 -7.73 4.81 12.76
C PRO A 102 -7.09 6.19 13.02
N LEU A 103 -5.80 6.34 12.63
CA LEU A 103 -5.11 7.65 12.71
C LEU A 103 -5.50 8.62 11.60
N VAL A 104 -6.10 8.13 10.52
CA VAL A 104 -6.43 8.92 9.32
C VAL A 104 -7.82 8.55 8.81
N GLY A 105 -8.51 9.53 8.26
CA GLY A 105 -9.74 9.28 7.50
C GLY A 105 -9.45 8.48 6.22
N THR A 106 -10.47 7.81 5.68
CA THR A 106 -10.35 7.03 4.44
C THR A 106 -11.50 7.31 3.50
N VAL A 107 -11.18 7.44 2.20
CA VAL A 107 -12.16 7.67 1.13
C VAL A 107 -12.87 6.37 0.77
N GLY A 108 -13.53 5.69 1.57
CA GLY A 108 -14.29 4.47 1.23
C GLY A 108 -14.22 3.39 2.30
N ARG A 109 -15.23 2.53 2.25
CA ARG A 109 -15.52 1.54 3.29
C ARG A 109 -14.64 0.29 3.22
N HIS A 110 -14.08 -0.04 2.05
CA HIS A 110 -13.44 -1.32 1.80
C HIS A 110 -11.93 -1.23 1.96
N SER A 111 -11.33 -2.29 2.54
CA SER A 111 -9.91 -2.36 2.83
C SER A 111 -9.09 -3.08 1.75
N PHE A 112 -9.63 -4.12 1.15
CA PHE A 112 -8.88 -5.03 0.27
C PHE A 112 -9.05 -4.70 -1.23
N PRO A 113 -7.96 -4.70 -1.99
CA PRO A 113 -6.58 -4.60 -1.55
C PRO A 113 -6.21 -3.15 -1.18
N SER A 114 -5.04 -2.92 -0.55
CA SER A 114 -4.56 -1.58 -0.25
C SER A 114 -4.08 -0.86 -1.52
N SER A 115 -4.82 0.16 -1.97
CA SER A 115 -4.44 0.94 -3.16
C SER A 115 -3.13 1.72 -2.98
N HIS A 116 -2.82 2.17 -1.74
CA HIS A 116 -1.53 2.76 -1.40
C HIS A 116 -0.39 1.77 -1.61
N ALA A 117 -0.54 0.54 -1.11
CA ALA A 117 0.47 -0.50 -1.29
C ALA A 117 0.62 -0.89 -2.76
N THR A 118 -0.49 -0.91 -3.51
CA THR A 118 -0.48 -1.25 -4.93
C THR A 118 0.31 -0.23 -5.74
N SER A 119 0.00 1.06 -5.61
CA SER A 119 0.73 2.11 -6.33
C SER A 119 2.18 2.23 -5.87
N ALA A 120 2.44 2.10 -4.55
CA ALA A 120 3.78 2.12 -4.00
C ALA A 120 4.67 0.99 -4.54
N ALA A 121 4.17 -0.25 -4.55
CA ALA A 121 4.92 -1.39 -5.06
C ALA A 121 5.12 -1.32 -6.59
N ALA A 122 4.13 -0.84 -7.34
CA ALA A 122 4.28 -0.61 -8.78
C ALA A 122 5.37 0.44 -9.06
N ALA A 123 5.37 1.56 -8.35
CA ALA A 123 6.39 2.61 -8.45
C ALA A 123 7.77 2.09 -8.03
N ALA A 124 7.86 1.30 -6.95
CA ALA A 124 9.12 0.72 -6.51
C ALA A 124 9.77 -0.17 -7.57
N VAL A 125 8.98 -1.00 -8.25
CA VAL A 125 9.48 -1.86 -9.33
C VAL A 125 9.79 -1.03 -10.57
N ALA A 126 8.87 -0.18 -11.05
CA ALA A 126 9.04 0.57 -12.28
C ALA A 126 10.17 1.60 -12.18
N PHE A 127 10.16 2.45 -11.18
CA PHE A 127 11.15 3.52 -11.03
C PHE A 127 12.48 3.03 -10.44
N GLY A 128 12.43 1.97 -9.61
CA GLY A 128 13.64 1.28 -9.14
C GLY A 128 14.46 0.71 -10.31
N ALA A 129 13.81 0.13 -11.30
CA ALA A 129 14.44 -0.34 -12.54
C ALA A 129 15.07 0.81 -13.37
N LEU A 130 14.58 2.03 -13.22
CA LEU A 130 15.14 3.25 -13.81
C LEU A 130 16.21 3.93 -12.92
N GLY A 131 16.60 3.31 -11.81
CA GLY A 131 17.67 3.79 -10.94
C GLY A 131 17.21 4.73 -9.82
N ALA A 132 15.91 4.91 -9.60
CA ALA A 132 15.36 5.72 -8.50
C ALA A 132 15.47 4.99 -7.15
N ARG A 133 16.67 4.88 -6.61
CA ARG A 133 17.00 4.07 -5.42
C ARG A 133 16.24 4.47 -4.15
N ALA A 134 15.75 5.70 -4.05
CA ALA A 134 14.96 6.17 -2.90
C ALA A 134 13.50 5.66 -2.95
N VAL A 135 12.99 5.27 -4.12
CA VAL A 135 11.57 4.88 -4.27
C VAL A 135 11.22 3.59 -3.55
N PRO A 136 12.00 2.48 -3.63
CA PRO A 136 11.67 1.26 -2.91
C PRO A 136 11.57 1.42 -1.38
N PRO A 137 12.52 2.05 -0.66
CA PRO A 137 12.37 2.25 0.77
C PRO A 137 11.21 3.18 1.14
N LEU A 138 10.94 4.22 0.34
CA LEU A 138 9.77 5.08 0.55
C LEU A 138 8.45 4.30 0.34
N ALA A 139 8.38 3.44 -0.66
CA ALA A 139 7.24 2.57 -0.91
C ALA A 139 6.99 1.61 0.27
N ALA A 140 8.05 1.03 0.84
CA ALA A 140 7.96 0.19 2.03
C ALA A 140 7.43 1.00 3.23
N ALA A 141 7.93 2.22 3.43
CA ALA A 141 7.46 3.11 4.49
C ALA A 141 5.96 3.46 4.32
N VAL A 142 5.50 3.72 3.10
CA VAL A 142 4.07 3.93 2.80
C VAL A 142 3.26 2.67 3.14
N CYS A 143 3.71 1.48 2.77
CA CYS A 143 3.03 0.22 3.13
C CYS A 143 2.88 0.05 4.64
N VAL A 144 3.97 0.25 5.40
CA VAL A 144 3.95 0.16 6.87
C VAL A 144 3.04 1.22 7.48
N SER A 145 3.05 2.44 6.95
CA SER A 145 2.19 3.53 7.44
C SER A 145 0.71 3.18 7.42
N ARG A 146 0.25 2.31 6.48
CA ARG A 146 -1.16 1.89 6.42
C ARG A 146 -1.56 0.97 7.57
N LEU A 147 -0.61 0.19 8.08
CA LEU A 147 -0.80 -0.69 9.23
C LEU A 147 -0.76 0.12 10.53
N VAL A 148 0.22 1.01 10.67
CA VAL A 148 0.31 1.94 11.81
C VAL A 148 -0.90 2.85 11.89
N ALA A 149 -1.41 3.31 10.74
CA ALA A 149 -2.64 4.11 10.68
C ALA A 149 -3.91 3.31 11.03
N GLY A 150 -3.85 1.97 11.14
CA GLY A 150 -4.98 1.13 11.51
C GLY A 150 -6.08 1.02 10.46
N VAL A 151 -5.79 1.30 9.20
CA VAL A 151 -6.80 1.37 8.12
C VAL A 151 -6.80 0.18 7.17
N HIS A 152 -5.79 -0.68 7.27
CA HIS A 152 -5.63 -1.89 6.46
C HIS A 152 -5.09 -3.05 7.29
N TYR A 153 -5.46 -4.26 6.91
CA TYR A 153 -4.85 -5.49 7.41
C TYR A 153 -3.52 -5.79 6.68
N PRO A 154 -2.57 -6.52 7.31
CA PRO A 154 -1.36 -7.00 6.64
C PRO A 154 -1.63 -7.70 5.31
N SER A 155 -2.66 -8.55 5.25
CA SER A 155 -3.06 -9.23 4.01
C SER A 155 -3.55 -8.27 2.92
N ASP A 156 -4.21 -7.13 3.27
CA ASP A 156 -4.59 -6.10 2.29
C ASP A 156 -3.36 -5.44 1.68
N VAL A 157 -2.36 -5.17 2.53
CA VAL A 157 -1.09 -4.55 2.11
C VAL A 157 -0.27 -5.51 1.26
N ALA A 158 -0.14 -6.76 1.68
CA ALA A 158 0.58 -7.79 0.94
C ALA A 158 -0.04 -8.06 -0.44
N ALA A 159 -1.37 -8.22 -0.50
CA ALA A 159 -2.09 -8.39 -1.76
C ALA A 159 -1.97 -7.17 -2.68
N GLY A 160 -2.07 -5.97 -2.11
CA GLY A 160 -1.87 -4.73 -2.86
C GLY A 160 -0.46 -4.63 -3.42
N ALA A 161 0.56 -4.89 -2.61
CA ALA A 161 1.96 -4.87 -3.04
C ALA A 161 2.23 -5.91 -4.13
N ALA A 162 1.70 -7.12 -3.99
CA ALA A 162 1.79 -8.16 -5.01
C ALA A 162 1.16 -7.72 -6.34
N LEU A 163 -0.07 -7.18 -6.29
CA LEU A 163 -0.77 -6.67 -7.48
C LEU A 163 0.06 -5.58 -8.17
N GLY A 164 0.57 -4.61 -7.42
CA GLY A 164 1.37 -3.52 -7.98
C GLY A 164 2.68 -4.00 -8.60
N ALA A 165 3.41 -4.86 -7.87
CA ALA A 165 4.68 -5.42 -8.36
C ALA A 165 4.49 -6.28 -9.61
N LEU A 166 3.43 -7.09 -9.66
CA LEU A 166 3.08 -7.90 -10.83
C LEU A 166 2.74 -7.03 -12.03
N THR A 167 1.90 -6.00 -11.84
CA THR A 167 1.56 -5.06 -12.92
C THR A 167 2.81 -4.42 -13.52
N ALA A 168 3.73 -3.92 -12.69
CA ALA A 168 4.95 -3.30 -13.17
C ALA A 168 5.91 -4.31 -13.84
N ARG A 169 6.03 -5.53 -13.31
CA ARG A 169 6.88 -6.59 -13.90
C ARG A 169 6.35 -7.06 -15.26
N LEU A 170 5.04 -7.29 -15.37
CA LEU A 170 4.42 -7.70 -16.63
C LEU A 170 4.52 -6.58 -17.69
N GLY A 171 4.45 -5.33 -17.27
CA GLY A 171 4.63 -4.17 -18.15
C GLY A 171 6.10 -3.78 -18.39
N ALA A 172 7.08 -4.46 -17.83
CA ALA A 172 8.49 -4.05 -17.87
C ALA A 172 9.03 -3.92 -19.31
N ARG A 173 8.73 -4.88 -20.19
CA ARG A 173 9.13 -4.85 -21.62
C ARG A 173 8.54 -3.63 -22.33
N TRP A 174 7.25 -3.39 -22.16
CA TRP A 174 6.59 -2.20 -22.71
C TRP A 174 7.20 -0.91 -22.13
N MET A 175 7.47 -0.89 -20.82
CA MET A 175 8.06 0.27 -20.17
C MET A 175 9.41 0.64 -20.76
N THR A 176 10.30 -0.32 -21.01
CA THR A 176 11.66 -0.08 -21.54
C THR A 176 11.72 0.07 -23.05
N GLY A 177 10.60 -0.13 -23.75
CA GLY A 177 10.57 -0.05 -25.21
C GLY A 177 11.25 -1.24 -25.90
N GLY A 178 11.34 -2.39 -25.20
CA GLY A 178 11.89 -3.61 -25.77
C GLY A 178 11.06 -4.08 -26.96
N THR A 179 11.63 -4.04 -28.14
CA THR A 179 11.14 -4.78 -29.29
C THR A 179 11.32 -6.27 -29.01
N ALA A 180 10.30 -7.04 -29.37
CA ALA A 180 10.38 -8.50 -29.33
C ALA A 180 11.49 -9.01 -30.23
#